data_52c2b17a95497284660476820d969718
#
_entry.id   52c2b17a95497284660476820d969718
#
_cell.length_a   1.000
_cell.length_b   1.000
_cell.length_c   1.000
_cell.angle_alpha   90.00
_cell.angle_beta   90.00
_cell.angle_gamma   90.00
#
_symmetry.space_group_name_H-M   'P 1'
#
loop_
_entity.id
_entity.type
_entity.pdbx_description
1 polymer ?
#
loop_
_entity_poly.entity_id
_entity_poly.type
_entity_poly.pdbx_seq_one_letter_code
_entity_poly.pdbx_strand_id
1 'polypeptide(L)'
;MNIKRVACGLCAAMMLAAVATGCGSSASSAAASSESAAASSASGLNGTVATGGSTSMEKVMSALQEAYAEKEPDVTVTYDPTGSGAGITGATDKTLDIGLSSRKLKDGETGVTATTIALDGIAIIVNNANPVQDLTIDQIAKIATGEVTNWKDVGGEDAPIVLIGREAGSGTRDGFESIVGVADKCQYAQELTSTGAVITGVAANNGAIGYASLSALKDTVKAVTVEGIACTEETVLDGTYKIQRPFNFVTNDSVTPSNAVQSFIDFATSAEAADLIRAAGAVPMA
;
A
#
# COMPACT_ATOMS: atom_id res chain seq x y z
N MET A 1 32.68 31.81 -24.22
CA MET A 1 33.98 31.79 -24.96
C MET A 1 34.67 30.49 -24.60
N ASN A 2 34.91 29.74 -25.63
CA ASN A 2 35.68 28.50 -25.80
C ASN A 2 34.99 27.14 -25.59
N ILE A 3 34.59 26.71 -26.75
CA ILE A 3 34.31 25.37 -27.27
C ILE A 3 35.60 24.54 -27.36
N LYS A 4 35.56 23.25 -26.96
CA LYS A 4 36.43 22.23 -27.60
C LYS A 4 35.66 20.92 -27.80
N ARG A 5 35.34 20.69 -29.07
CA ARG A 5 34.97 19.40 -29.65
C ARG A 5 36.24 18.58 -29.90
N VAL A 6 36.21 17.26 -29.67
CA VAL A 6 37.09 16.34 -30.40
C VAL A 6 36.24 15.12 -30.78
N ALA A 7 36.30 14.84 -32.07
CA ALA A 7 35.66 13.73 -32.78
C ALA A 7 36.72 12.69 -33.14
N CYS A 8 36.21 11.53 -33.54
CA CYS A 8 36.78 10.57 -34.52
C CYS A 8 37.40 9.29 -34.01
N GLY A 9 36.97 8.19 -34.63
CA GLY A 9 37.66 6.93 -34.67
C GLY A 9 36.78 5.73 -35.10
N LEU A 10 36.46 5.71 -36.40
CA LEU A 10 35.87 4.56 -37.12
C LEU A 10 36.97 3.54 -37.40
N CYS A 11 36.73 2.23 -37.20
CA CYS A 11 37.43 1.14 -37.90
C CYS A 11 36.51 -0.08 -38.04
N ALA A 12 36.16 -0.30 -39.28
CA ALA A 12 35.57 -1.54 -39.81
C ALA A 12 36.69 -2.51 -40.24
N ALA A 13 36.52 -3.80 -40.06
CA ALA A 13 37.20 -4.83 -40.84
C ALA A 13 36.32 -6.11 -40.90
N MET A 14 35.91 -6.42 -42.12
CA MET A 14 35.39 -7.70 -42.61
C MET A 14 36.50 -8.74 -42.64
N MET A 15 36.15 -10.04 -42.50
CA MET A 15 36.64 -11.12 -43.43
C MET A 15 35.85 -12.43 -43.25
N LEU A 16 35.55 -12.97 -44.38
CA LEU A 16 34.84 -14.06 -44.95
C LEU A 16 35.35 -15.50 -44.58
N ALA A 17 34.38 -16.40 -44.50
CA ALA A 17 34.23 -17.75 -45.12
C ALA A 17 35.28 -18.84 -44.93
N ALA A 18 34.79 -20.02 -44.53
CA ALA A 18 35.07 -21.28 -45.28
C ALA A 18 34.11 -22.40 -44.82
N VAL A 19 33.53 -23.05 -45.81
CA VAL A 19 32.69 -24.27 -45.77
C VAL A 19 33.60 -25.51 -45.73
N ALA A 20 33.25 -26.50 -44.90
CA ALA A 20 33.71 -27.88 -45.13
C ALA A 20 32.68 -28.88 -44.63
N THR A 21 32.14 -29.63 -45.57
CA THR A 21 31.30 -30.83 -45.43
C THR A 21 32.12 -32.02 -44.92
N GLY A 22 31.56 -32.82 -44.01
CA GLY A 22 32.11 -34.08 -43.59
C GLY A 22 31.09 -34.96 -42.88
N CYS A 23 30.50 -35.94 -43.59
CA CYS A 23 29.72 -37.04 -43.02
C CYS A 23 30.62 -38.03 -42.28
N GLY A 24 30.15 -38.53 -41.12
CA GLY A 24 30.79 -39.67 -40.46
C GLY A 24 29.95 -40.12 -39.24
N SER A 25 29.24 -41.25 -39.45
CA SER A 25 28.47 -41.95 -38.43
C SER A 25 29.38 -42.60 -37.38
N SER A 26 29.08 -42.46 -36.08
CA SER A 26 29.25 -43.57 -35.12
C SER A 26 28.57 -43.19 -33.77
N ALA A 27 27.74 -44.07 -33.30
CA ALA A 27 27.01 -44.01 -32.06
C ALA A 27 27.93 -44.09 -30.83
N SER A 28 27.68 -43.25 -29.83
CA SER A 28 28.03 -43.57 -28.44
C SER A 28 27.12 -42.80 -27.50
N SER A 29 26.47 -43.56 -26.63
CA SER A 29 25.57 -43.11 -25.59
C SER A 29 26.30 -42.23 -24.57
N ALA A 30 25.81 -41.00 -24.38
CA ALA A 30 26.11 -40.21 -23.18
C ALA A 30 24.78 -39.62 -22.66
N ALA A 31 24.50 -39.95 -21.43
CA ALA A 31 23.34 -39.47 -20.69
C ALA A 31 23.32 -37.94 -20.64
N ALA A 32 22.32 -37.36 -21.28
CA ALA A 32 22.00 -35.94 -21.11
C ALA A 32 21.20 -35.80 -19.83
N SER A 33 21.81 -35.20 -18.82
CA SER A 33 21.10 -34.61 -17.67
C SER A 33 20.14 -33.57 -18.24
N SER A 34 18.86 -33.88 -18.23
CA SER A 34 17.81 -32.89 -18.45
C SER A 34 17.73 -31.98 -17.23
N GLU A 35 18.36 -30.82 -17.33
CA GLU A 35 17.94 -29.66 -16.56
C GLU A 35 16.50 -29.39 -17.00
N SER A 36 15.59 -29.73 -16.08
CA SER A 36 14.21 -29.32 -16.16
C SER A 36 14.18 -27.81 -15.89
N ALA A 37 14.35 -27.02 -16.94
CA ALA A 37 13.86 -25.64 -16.90
C ALA A 37 12.36 -25.71 -16.62
N ALA A 38 11.93 -25.31 -15.44
CA ALA A 38 10.54 -25.06 -15.13
C ALA A 38 10.06 -24.03 -16.15
N ALA A 39 9.39 -24.49 -17.20
CA ALA A 39 8.65 -23.63 -18.10
C ALA A 39 7.52 -23.01 -17.24
N SER A 40 7.66 -21.75 -16.88
CA SER A 40 6.55 -20.91 -16.48
C SER A 40 5.52 -21.04 -17.60
N SER A 41 4.42 -21.74 -17.35
CA SER A 41 3.30 -21.81 -18.27
C SER A 41 2.67 -20.43 -18.27
N ALA A 42 3.03 -19.58 -19.24
CA ALA A 42 2.32 -18.35 -19.49
C ALA A 42 0.84 -18.70 -19.62
N SER A 43 0.00 -18.15 -18.76
CA SER A 43 -1.47 -18.39 -18.70
C SER A 43 -2.18 -17.91 -19.96
N GLY A 44 -1.49 -17.18 -20.85
CA GLY A 44 -2.04 -16.49 -21.99
C GLY A 44 -2.93 -15.29 -21.62
N LEU A 45 -2.91 -14.89 -20.35
CA LEU A 45 -3.57 -13.67 -19.91
C LEU A 45 -2.81 -12.44 -20.41
N ASN A 46 -3.54 -11.43 -20.83
CA ASN A 46 -2.98 -10.15 -21.25
C ASN A 46 -3.97 -9.02 -20.95
N GLY A 47 -3.47 -7.78 -20.88
CA GLY A 47 -4.31 -6.59 -20.68
C GLY A 47 -3.85 -5.71 -19.53
N THR A 48 -4.71 -4.78 -19.17
CA THR A 48 -4.49 -3.85 -18.07
C THR A 48 -5.54 -4.05 -16.99
N VAL A 49 -5.13 -4.00 -15.73
CA VAL A 49 -5.99 -3.93 -14.54
C VAL A 49 -5.83 -2.54 -13.96
N ALA A 50 -6.83 -1.68 -14.16
CA ALA A 50 -6.82 -0.31 -13.65
C ALA A 50 -7.23 -0.29 -12.19
N THR A 51 -6.31 0.07 -11.28
CA THR A 51 -6.63 0.21 -9.86
C THR A 51 -6.30 1.60 -9.34
N GLY A 52 -7.01 2.05 -8.30
CA GLY A 52 -6.75 3.34 -7.69
C GLY A 52 -7.51 3.53 -6.38
N GLY A 53 -7.09 4.49 -5.59
CA GLY A 53 -7.76 4.82 -4.33
C GLY A 53 -6.84 4.96 -3.12
N SER A 54 -7.04 4.18 -2.08
CA SER A 54 -6.38 4.34 -0.78
C SER A 54 -4.87 4.47 -0.84
N THR A 55 -4.32 5.60 -0.40
CA THR A 55 -2.86 5.84 -0.29
C THR A 55 -2.21 5.01 0.83
N SER A 56 -2.98 4.44 1.74
CA SER A 56 -2.45 3.55 2.79
C SER A 56 -2.10 2.16 2.26
N MET A 57 -2.64 1.78 1.10
CA MET A 57 -2.38 0.47 0.48
C MET A 57 -1.15 0.47 -0.42
N GLU A 58 -0.41 1.58 -0.51
CA GLU A 58 0.71 1.76 -1.44
C GLU A 58 1.74 0.63 -1.38
N LYS A 59 2.24 0.29 -0.17
CA LYS A 59 3.23 -0.79 -0.02
C LYS A 59 2.67 -2.17 -0.37
N VAL A 60 1.42 -2.44 0.03
CA VAL A 60 0.74 -3.71 -0.30
C VAL A 60 0.54 -3.81 -1.80
N MET A 61 0.04 -2.74 -2.44
CA MET A 61 -0.15 -2.74 -3.89
C MET A 61 1.16 -2.87 -4.66
N SER A 62 2.23 -2.18 -4.22
CA SER A 62 3.55 -2.32 -4.86
C SER A 62 4.07 -3.75 -4.80
N ALA A 63 3.96 -4.42 -3.64
CA ALA A 63 4.38 -5.81 -3.49
C ALA A 63 3.53 -6.78 -4.36
N LEU A 64 2.20 -6.57 -4.39
CA LEU A 64 1.32 -7.38 -5.23
C LEU A 64 1.56 -7.15 -6.72
N GLN A 65 1.78 -5.90 -7.15
CA GLN A 65 2.08 -5.57 -8.56
C GLN A 65 3.39 -6.21 -9.02
N GLU A 66 4.45 -6.11 -8.20
CA GLU A 66 5.77 -6.67 -8.52
C GLU A 66 5.70 -8.20 -8.67
N ALA A 67 5.14 -8.90 -7.69
CA ALA A 67 5.01 -10.35 -7.74
C ALA A 67 4.06 -10.84 -8.84
N TYR A 68 2.97 -10.09 -9.09
CA TYR A 68 2.03 -10.46 -10.14
C TYR A 68 2.61 -10.26 -11.54
N ALA A 69 3.45 -9.24 -11.76
CA ALA A 69 4.14 -9.02 -13.02
C ALA A 69 5.16 -10.13 -13.36
N GLU A 70 5.76 -10.76 -12.34
CA GLU A 70 6.60 -11.96 -12.55
C GLU A 70 5.78 -13.19 -12.95
N LYS A 71 4.57 -13.31 -12.43
CA LYS A 71 3.65 -14.42 -12.67
C LYS A 71 2.91 -14.28 -14.01
N GLU A 72 2.45 -13.09 -14.34
CA GLU A 72 1.67 -12.77 -15.53
C GLU A 72 2.28 -11.56 -16.26
N PRO A 73 3.40 -11.74 -16.96
CA PRO A 73 4.19 -10.66 -17.55
C PRO A 73 3.47 -9.84 -18.64
N ASP A 74 2.41 -10.40 -19.23
CA ASP A 74 1.61 -9.74 -20.26
C ASP A 74 0.41 -8.96 -19.66
N VAL A 75 0.25 -8.96 -18.32
CA VAL A 75 -0.77 -8.18 -17.61
C VAL A 75 -0.13 -7.00 -16.88
N THR A 76 -0.62 -5.80 -17.15
CA THR A 76 -0.18 -4.58 -16.45
C THR A 76 -1.20 -4.19 -15.39
N VAL A 77 -0.82 -4.21 -14.12
CA VAL A 77 -1.65 -3.67 -13.02
C VAL A 77 -1.19 -2.26 -12.72
N THR A 78 -2.08 -1.27 -12.90
CA THR A 78 -1.79 0.13 -12.56
C THR A 78 -2.32 0.47 -11.17
N TYR A 79 -1.73 1.48 -10.51
CA TYR A 79 -2.21 1.98 -9.22
C TYR A 79 -2.09 3.50 -9.15
N ASP A 80 -3.22 4.17 -8.88
CA ASP A 80 -3.29 5.62 -8.69
C ASP A 80 -3.73 5.95 -7.25
N PRO A 81 -2.84 6.49 -6.39
CA PRO A 81 -3.12 6.75 -4.97
C PRO A 81 -3.93 8.04 -4.74
N THR A 82 -5.23 8.00 -4.95
CA THR A 82 -6.15 9.15 -4.91
C THR A 82 -7.05 9.24 -3.66
N GLY A 83 -6.95 8.27 -2.75
CA GLY A 83 -7.79 8.17 -1.56
C GLY A 83 -8.98 7.21 -1.72
N SER A 84 -9.47 6.65 -0.61
CA SER A 84 -10.50 5.58 -0.63
C SER A 84 -11.81 6.01 -1.26
N GLY A 85 -12.25 7.26 -1.03
CA GLY A 85 -13.47 7.79 -1.64
C GLY A 85 -13.38 7.82 -3.15
N ALA A 86 -12.27 8.31 -3.70
CA ALA A 86 -12.02 8.34 -5.15
C ALA A 86 -11.94 6.91 -5.72
N GLY A 87 -11.31 5.97 -5.00
CA GLY A 87 -11.27 4.56 -5.42
C GLY A 87 -12.66 3.93 -5.50
N ILE A 88 -13.50 4.14 -4.49
CA ILE A 88 -14.89 3.63 -4.48
C ILE A 88 -15.71 4.26 -5.61
N THR A 89 -15.60 5.59 -5.78
CA THR A 89 -16.26 6.30 -6.89
C THR A 89 -15.79 5.76 -8.24
N GLY A 90 -14.48 5.57 -8.44
CA GLY A 90 -13.93 5.04 -9.67
C GLY A 90 -14.42 3.63 -10.00
N ALA A 91 -14.60 2.75 -9.02
CA ALA A 91 -15.21 1.45 -9.21
C ALA A 91 -16.71 1.58 -9.52
N THR A 92 -17.43 2.46 -8.84
CA THR A 92 -18.86 2.72 -9.09
C THR A 92 -19.09 3.23 -10.52
N ASP A 93 -18.28 4.17 -10.97
CA ASP A 93 -18.36 4.80 -12.29
C ASP A 93 -17.69 3.98 -13.40
N LYS A 94 -17.08 2.83 -13.05
CA LYS A 94 -16.40 1.91 -13.99
C LYS A 94 -15.17 2.56 -14.67
N THR A 95 -14.57 3.56 -14.06
CA THR A 95 -13.31 4.16 -14.51
C THR A 95 -12.09 3.42 -13.97
N LEU A 96 -12.29 2.61 -12.92
CA LEU A 96 -11.35 1.66 -12.38
C LEU A 96 -11.96 0.26 -12.43
N ASP A 97 -11.14 -0.74 -12.71
CA ASP A 97 -11.54 -2.15 -12.60
C ASP A 97 -11.66 -2.55 -11.13
N ILE A 98 -10.74 -2.03 -10.28
CA ILE A 98 -10.70 -2.27 -8.85
C ILE A 98 -10.44 -0.95 -8.13
N GLY A 99 -11.42 -0.50 -7.34
CA GLY A 99 -11.22 0.59 -6.39
C GLY A 99 -10.53 0.09 -5.12
N LEU A 100 -9.61 0.88 -4.56
CA LEU A 100 -8.88 0.53 -3.34
C LEU A 100 -9.43 1.32 -2.16
N SER A 101 -9.91 0.63 -1.14
CA SER A 101 -10.47 1.26 0.05
C SER A 101 -9.84 0.73 1.34
N SER A 102 -9.44 1.64 2.21
CA SER A 102 -8.96 1.35 3.57
C SER A 102 -10.01 1.69 4.62
N ARG A 103 -11.27 1.46 4.30
CA ARG A 103 -12.44 1.50 5.19
C ARG A 103 -13.56 0.62 4.64
N LYS A 104 -14.56 0.37 5.47
CA LYS A 104 -15.82 -0.24 5.00
C LYS A 104 -16.56 0.71 4.06
N LEU A 105 -17.42 0.15 3.22
CA LEU A 105 -18.37 0.95 2.43
C LEU A 105 -19.36 1.66 3.38
N LYS A 106 -19.73 2.89 3.02
CA LYS A 106 -20.79 3.65 3.70
C LYS A 106 -22.15 3.23 3.16
N ASP A 107 -23.21 3.44 3.92
CA ASP A 107 -24.58 3.04 3.55
C ASP A 107 -25.04 3.55 2.16
N GLY A 108 -24.55 4.69 1.72
CA GLY A 108 -24.86 5.25 0.40
C GLY A 108 -23.98 4.76 -0.76
N GLU A 109 -22.94 3.97 -0.48
CA GLU A 109 -22.01 3.43 -1.48
C GLU A 109 -22.52 2.07 -1.97
N THR A 110 -23.43 2.08 -2.94
CA THR A 110 -24.15 0.91 -3.45
C THR A 110 -23.75 0.55 -4.87
N GLY A 111 -24.08 -0.65 -5.33
CA GLY A 111 -23.73 -1.15 -6.68
C GLY A 111 -22.27 -1.56 -6.80
N VAL A 112 -21.58 -1.72 -5.68
CA VAL A 112 -20.20 -2.19 -5.58
C VAL A 112 -20.07 -3.17 -4.44
N THR A 113 -19.17 -4.14 -4.60
CA THR A 113 -18.81 -5.13 -3.58
C THR A 113 -17.38 -4.89 -3.10
N ALA A 114 -17.18 -4.93 -1.78
CA ALA A 114 -15.88 -4.84 -1.16
C ALA A 114 -15.37 -6.21 -0.72
N THR A 115 -14.25 -6.65 -1.28
CA THR A 115 -13.53 -7.87 -0.89
C THR A 115 -12.34 -7.48 -0.01
N THR A 116 -12.35 -7.91 1.24
CA THR A 116 -11.24 -7.64 2.18
C THR A 116 -10.04 -8.52 1.82
N ILE A 117 -8.90 -7.91 1.56
CA ILE A 117 -7.63 -8.61 1.28
C ILE A 117 -6.69 -8.63 2.48
N ALA A 118 -6.82 -7.65 3.39
CA ALA A 118 -6.01 -7.55 4.60
C ALA A 118 -6.71 -6.72 5.68
N LEU A 119 -6.21 -6.81 6.92
CA LEU A 119 -6.45 -5.83 7.99
C LEU A 119 -5.24 -4.91 8.12
N ASP A 120 -5.48 -3.70 8.62
CA ASP A 120 -4.44 -2.70 8.85
C ASP A 120 -4.72 -1.93 10.15
N GLY A 121 -3.68 -1.76 10.97
CA GLY A 121 -3.73 -0.89 12.13
C GLY A 121 -3.61 0.57 11.73
N ILE A 122 -4.41 1.43 12.35
CA ILE A 122 -4.22 2.89 12.25
C ILE A 122 -3.38 3.31 13.46
N ALA A 123 -2.07 3.39 13.28
CA ALA A 123 -1.15 3.81 14.34
C ALA A 123 -1.30 5.30 14.63
N ILE A 124 -1.33 5.65 15.91
CA ILE A 124 -1.21 7.04 16.38
C ILE A 124 0.27 7.38 16.40
N ILE A 125 0.67 8.40 15.66
CA ILE A 125 2.07 8.78 15.46
C ILE A 125 2.38 10.16 16.02
N VAL A 126 3.55 10.29 16.60
CA VAL A 126 4.11 11.54 17.10
C VAL A 126 5.53 11.75 16.60
N ASN A 127 6.05 12.96 16.70
CA ASN A 127 7.46 13.23 16.43
C ASN A 127 8.36 12.40 17.35
N ASN A 128 9.51 11.95 16.86
CA ASN A 128 10.47 11.15 17.64
C ASN A 128 10.97 11.85 18.91
N ALA A 129 10.99 13.20 18.93
CA ALA A 129 11.37 13.98 20.10
C ALA A 129 10.27 14.05 21.18
N ASN A 130 9.02 13.71 20.87
CA ASN A 130 7.93 13.74 21.83
C ASN A 130 8.11 12.64 22.90
N PRO A 131 8.08 12.94 24.22
CA PRO A 131 8.30 11.96 25.28
C PRO A 131 7.12 11.01 25.53
N VAL A 132 5.91 11.34 25.05
CA VAL A 132 4.70 10.55 25.26
C VAL A 132 4.86 9.16 24.63
N GLN A 133 4.52 8.11 25.37
CA GLN A 133 4.64 6.70 24.95
C GLN A 133 3.28 6.03 24.77
N ASP A 134 2.27 6.48 25.51
CA ASP A 134 0.93 5.88 25.53
C ASP A 134 -0.14 6.96 25.56
N LEU A 135 -1.28 6.68 24.91
CA LEU A 135 -2.48 7.52 24.96
C LEU A 135 -3.71 6.63 25.07
N THR A 136 -4.69 7.02 25.87
CA THR A 136 -6.00 6.38 25.85
C THR A 136 -6.83 6.85 24.66
N ILE A 137 -7.83 6.06 24.24
CA ILE A 137 -8.78 6.48 23.18
C ILE A 137 -9.47 7.80 23.57
N ASP A 138 -9.84 8.00 24.85
CA ASP A 138 -10.43 9.24 25.34
C ASP A 138 -9.46 10.44 25.20
N GLN A 139 -8.19 10.27 25.53
CA GLN A 139 -7.18 11.33 25.32
C GLN A 139 -7.02 11.66 23.84
N ILE A 140 -6.96 10.65 22.97
CA ILE A 140 -6.90 10.85 21.51
C ILE A 140 -8.12 11.61 21.02
N ALA A 141 -9.32 11.25 21.50
CA ALA A 141 -10.56 11.94 21.16
C ALA A 141 -10.53 13.42 21.57
N LYS A 142 -10.09 13.72 22.81
CA LYS A 142 -9.98 15.08 23.32
C LYS A 142 -8.94 15.92 22.59
N ILE A 143 -7.83 15.33 22.20
CA ILE A 143 -6.84 15.96 21.33
C ILE A 143 -7.45 16.25 19.96
N ALA A 144 -8.12 15.26 19.37
CA ALA A 144 -8.72 15.41 18.05
C ALA A 144 -9.80 16.49 17.99
N THR A 145 -10.60 16.63 19.04
CA THR A 145 -11.65 17.65 19.14
C THR A 145 -11.17 19.02 19.63
N GLY A 146 -9.87 19.15 19.99
CA GLY A 146 -9.30 20.39 20.50
C GLY A 146 -9.66 20.70 21.96
N GLU A 147 -10.20 19.75 22.72
CA GLU A 147 -10.41 19.88 24.16
C GLU A 147 -9.08 19.83 24.93
N VAL A 148 -8.13 19.04 24.44
CA VAL A 148 -6.74 19.00 24.93
C VAL A 148 -5.83 19.57 23.85
N THR A 149 -5.17 20.68 24.17
CA THR A 149 -4.32 21.43 23.22
C THR A 149 -2.86 21.53 23.65
N ASN A 150 -2.52 20.96 24.80
CA ASN A 150 -1.16 20.99 25.33
C ASN A 150 -0.71 19.59 25.75
N TRP A 151 0.49 19.20 25.36
CA TRP A 151 1.06 17.88 25.64
C TRP A 151 1.20 17.59 27.14
N LYS A 152 1.40 18.61 28.01
CA LYS A 152 1.48 18.40 29.48
C LYS A 152 0.21 17.77 30.07
N ASP A 153 -0.94 18.00 29.43
CA ASP A 153 -2.22 17.49 29.93
C ASP A 153 -2.38 15.98 29.69
N VAL A 154 -1.46 15.40 28.89
CA VAL A 154 -1.40 13.97 28.59
C VAL A 154 0.00 13.37 28.87
N GLY A 155 0.76 13.99 29.78
CA GLY A 155 2.03 13.45 30.27
C GLY A 155 3.25 13.81 29.42
N GLY A 156 3.14 14.74 28.48
CA GLY A 156 4.22 15.29 27.70
C GLY A 156 4.82 16.57 28.26
N GLU A 157 5.57 17.27 27.44
CA GLU A 157 6.16 18.58 27.76
C GLU A 157 5.11 19.71 27.70
N ASP A 158 5.42 20.87 28.31
CA ASP A 158 4.56 22.07 28.18
C ASP A 158 4.74 22.69 26.79
N ALA A 159 4.02 22.12 25.83
CA ALA A 159 4.09 22.49 24.42
C ALA A 159 2.72 22.28 23.73
N PRO A 160 2.38 23.13 22.74
CA PRO A 160 1.12 22.99 22.01
C PRO A 160 1.07 21.69 21.20
N ILE A 161 -0.12 21.09 21.12
CA ILE A 161 -0.41 19.95 20.25
C ILE A 161 -0.80 20.46 18.86
N VAL A 162 -0.25 19.85 17.82
CA VAL A 162 -0.56 20.14 16.41
C VAL A 162 -1.13 18.88 15.76
N LEU A 163 -2.44 18.82 15.59
CA LEU A 163 -3.08 17.67 14.93
C LEU A 163 -2.92 17.74 13.42
N ILE A 164 -2.25 16.76 12.85
CA ILE A 164 -2.05 16.60 11.41
C ILE A 164 -2.83 15.37 10.95
N GLY A 165 -3.76 15.55 10.04
CA GLY A 165 -4.60 14.49 9.53
C GLY A 165 -4.67 14.45 8.00
N ARG A 166 -5.68 13.73 7.54
CA ARG A 166 -5.94 13.52 6.12
C ARG A 166 -7.14 14.37 5.66
N GLU A 167 -7.14 14.66 4.37
CA GLU A 167 -8.27 15.29 3.68
C GLU A 167 -9.56 14.47 3.75
N ALA A 168 -10.70 15.09 3.44
CA ALA A 168 -11.97 14.40 3.26
C ALA A 168 -11.88 13.34 2.14
N GLY A 169 -12.55 12.20 2.33
CA GLY A 169 -12.48 11.07 1.38
C GLY A 169 -11.33 10.10 1.68
N SER A 170 -10.45 10.41 2.63
CA SER A 170 -9.44 9.47 3.10
C SER A 170 -10.07 8.37 3.96
N GLY A 171 -9.88 7.10 3.55
CA GLY A 171 -10.31 5.95 4.36
C GLY A 171 -9.59 5.85 5.71
N THR A 172 -8.37 6.42 5.83
CA THR A 172 -7.65 6.47 7.11
C THR A 172 -8.30 7.47 8.06
N ARG A 173 -8.69 8.65 7.55
CA ARG A 173 -9.46 9.63 8.31
C ARG A 173 -10.79 9.05 8.76
N ASP A 174 -11.58 8.52 7.83
CA ASP A 174 -12.89 7.92 8.13
C ASP A 174 -12.77 6.80 9.19
N GLY A 175 -11.77 5.93 9.06
CA GLY A 175 -11.51 4.86 10.03
C GLY A 175 -11.12 5.40 11.41
N PHE A 176 -10.17 6.33 11.47
CA PHE A 176 -9.73 6.98 12.70
C PHE A 176 -10.89 7.68 13.40
N GLU A 177 -11.58 8.58 12.72
CA GLU A 177 -12.66 9.37 13.28
C GLU A 177 -13.83 8.51 13.77
N SER A 178 -14.18 7.46 13.02
CA SER A 178 -15.26 6.53 13.39
C SER A 178 -14.92 5.71 14.63
N ILE A 179 -13.70 5.15 14.70
CA ILE A 179 -13.31 4.28 15.81
C ILE A 179 -13.08 5.06 17.10
N VAL A 180 -12.49 6.26 16.99
CA VAL A 180 -12.24 7.15 18.12
C VAL A 180 -13.53 7.90 18.56
N GLY A 181 -14.57 7.86 17.73
CA GLY A 181 -15.89 8.48 18.05
C GLY A 181 -15.91 9.99 17.84
N VAL A 182 -15.10 10.51 16.92
CA VAL A 182 -14.93 11.96 16.67
C VAL A 182 -15.30 12.36 15.24
N ALA A 183 -16.15 11.58 14.58
CA ALA A 183 -16.57 11.85 13.21
C ALA A 183 -17.04 13.30 13.03
N ASP A 184 -16.48 13.99 12.03
CA ASP A 184 -16.76 15.38 11.68
C ASP A 184 -16.50 16.42 12.81
N LYS A 185 -15.73 16.05 13.86
CA LYS A 185 -15.42 16.93 15.00
C LYS A 185 -13.95 17.26 15.13
N CYS A 186 -13.09 16.63 14.33
CA CYS A 186 -11.66 16.84 14.42
C CYS A 186 -11.26 18.26 14.02
N GLN A 187 -10.37 18.85 14.83
CA GLN A 187 -9.80 20.18 14.59
C GLN A 187 -8.37 20.03 14.03
N TYR A 188 -8.27 19.72 12.76
CA TYR A 188 -6.98 19.55 12.09
C TYR A 188 -6.28 20.90 11.92
N ALA A 189 -5.02 20.99 12.36
CA ALA A 189 -4.14 22.10 12.01
C ALA A 189 -3.68 22.00 10.55
N GLN A 190 -3.57 20.78 10.02
CA GLN A 190 -3.24 20.49 8.63
C GLN A 190 -4.01 19.27 8.14
N GLU A 191 -4.55 19.35 6.94
CA GLU A 191 -5.14 18.24 6.20
C GLU A 191 -4.29 17.92 4.97
N LEU A 192 -3.77 16.70 4.88
CA LEU A 192 -2.80 16.29 3.87
C LEU A 192 -3.36 15.18 2.97
N THR A 193 -2.90 15.15 1.72
CA THR A 193 -3.50 14.33 0.65
C THR A 193 -3.01 12.88 0.61
N SER A 194 -2.00 12.50 1.41
CA SER A 194 -1.50 11.12 1.44
C SER A 194 -1.02 10.70 2.82
N THR A 195 -0.99 9.39 3.06
CA THR A 195 -0.42 8.80 4.28
C THR A 195 1.04 9.20 4.48
N GLY A 196 1.83 9.18 3.41
CA GLY A 196 3.24 9.58 3.45
C GLY A 196 3.42 11.06 3.80
N ALA A 197 2.53 11.94 3.34
CA ALA A 197 2.56 13.36 3.68
C ALA A 197 2.29 13.60 5.18
N VAL A 198 1.33 12.87 5.79
CA VAL A 198 1.08 12.94 7.25
C VAL A 198 2.34 12.52 8.02
N ILE A 199 2.96 11.39 7.67
CA ILE A 199 4.21 10.93 8.31
C ILE A 199 5.30 12.01 8.21
N THR A 200 5.47 12.62 7.04
CA THR A 200 6.45 13.70 6.83
C THR A 200 6.12 14.94 7.66
N GLY A 201 4.85 15.33 7.71
CA GLY A 201 4.40 16.49 8.51
C GLY A 201 4.63 16.28 10.01
N VAL A 202 4.34 15.09 10.53
CA VAL A 202 4.57 14.75 11.94
C VAL A 202 6.08 14.71 12.24
N ALA A 203 6.89 14.14 11.34
CA ALA A 203 8.34 14.10 11.50
C ALA A 203 8.98 15.50 11.54
N ALA A 204 8.39 16.47 10.85
CA ALA A 204 8.91 17.84 10.76
C ALA A 204 8.50 18.75 11.92
N ASN A 205 7.58 18.34 12.82
CA ASN A 205 7.03 19.18 13.89
C ASN A 205 7.03 18.44 15.23
N ASN A 206 7.82 18.92 16.20
CA ASN A 206 7.96 18.30 17.52
C ASN A 206 6.67 18.23 18.33
N GLY A 207 5.74 19.19 18.11
CA GLY A 207 4.42 19.20 18.76
C GLY A 207 3.36 18.39 18.03
N ALA A 208 3.70 17.76 16.90
CA ALA A 208 2.70 17.09 16.07
C ALA A 208 2.24 15.73 16.61
N ILE A 209 0.97 15.47 16.41
CA ILE A 209 0.32 14.17 16.47
C ILE A 209 -0.43 13.95 15.16
N GLY A 210 -0.46 12.71 14.70
CA GLY A 210 -1.23 12.30 13.53
C GLY A 210 -1.55 10.81 13.58
N TYR A 211 -2.03 10.29 12.47
CA TYR A 211 -2.33 8.87 12.33
C TYR A 211 -1.90 8.36 10.94
N ALA A 212 -1.46 7.14 10.90
CA ALA A 212 -1.01 6.50 9.66
C ALA A 212 -1.29 5.00 9.69
N SER A 213 -1.34 4.39 8.49
CA SER A 213 -1.35 2.93 8.34
C SER A 213 -0.12 2.32 8.97
N LEU A 214 -0.27 1.20 9.70
CA LEU A 214 0.83 0.40 10.21
C LEU A 214 1.81 0.02 9.09
N SER A 215 1.29 -0.40 7.94
CA SER A 215 2.10 -0.76 6.77
C SER A 215 2.95 0.40 6.21
N ALA A 216 2.54 1.65 6.45
CA ALA A 216 3.26 2.83 5.95
C ALA A 216 4.30 3.40 6.93
N LEU A 217 4.37 2.90 8.17
CA LEU A 217 5.26 3.45 9.20
C LEU A 217 6.72 3.46 8.76
N LYS A 218 7.43 4.48 9.25
CA LYS A 218 8.87 4.72 9.05
C LYS A 218 9.50 5.16 10.37
N ASP A 219 10.79 4.91 10.53
CA ASP A 219 11.57 5.30 11.72
C ASP A 219 11.68 6.83 11.93
N THR A 220 11.14 7.63 10.99
CA THR A 220 11.10 9.10 11.09
C THR A 220 10.05 9.60 12.07
N VAL A 221 9.13 8.76 12.50
CA VAL A 221 8.09 9.05 13.49
C VAL A 221 8.00 7.92 14.51
N LYS A 222 7.44 8.21 15.68
CA LYS A 222 7.18 7.24 16.73
C LYS A 222 5.69 6.90 16.76
N ALA A 223 5.35 5.61 16.70
CA ALA A 223 4.02 5.15 17.06
C ALA A 223 3.91 5.04 18.59
N VAL A 224 2.91 5.68 19.18
CA VAL A 224 2.57 5.50 20.59
C VAL A 224 1.66 4.29 20.77
N THR A 225 1.71 3.67 21.95
CA THR A 225 0.72 2.65 22.32
C THR A 225 -0.66 3.32 22.54
N VAL A 226 -1.71 2.54 22.37
CA VAL A 226 -3.08 2.97 22.68
C VAL A 226 -3.63 2.06 23.77
N GLU A 227 -3.93 2.63 24.93
CA GLU A 227 -4.35 1.88 26.13
C GLU A 227 -3.35 0.78 26.52
N GLY A 228 -2.05 1.07 26.38
CA GLY A 228 -0.95 0.15 26.64
C GLY A 228 -0.69 -0.87 25.53
N ILE A 229 -1.48 -0.88 24.44
CA ILE A 229 -1.36 -1.85 23.33
C ILE A 229 -0.61 -1.19 22.17
N ALA A 230 0.49 -1.82 21.72
CA ALA A 230 1.21 -1.40 20.54
C ALA A 230 0.45 -1.76 19.26
N CYS A 231 0.53 -0.90 18.24
CA CYS A 231 0.01 -1.19 16.92
C CYS A 231 1.00 -2.11 16.17
N THR A 232 0.76 -3.41 16.21
CA THR A 232 1.58 -4.45 15.56
C THR A 232 0.69 -5.38 14.74
N GLU A 233 1.29 -6.19 13.87
CA GLU A 233 0.56 -7.21 13.12
C GLU A 233 -0.20 -8.15 14.07
N GLU A 234 0.45 -8.62 15.15
CA GLU A 234 -0.12 -9.53 16.13
C GLU A 234 -1.36 -8.92 16.81
N THR A 235 -1.23 -7.68 17.32
CA THR A 235 -2.31 -7.00 18.07
C THR A 235 -3.46 -6.52 17.16
N VAL A 236 -3.20 -6.33 15.87
CA VAL A 236 -4.23 -6.09 14.86
C VAL A 236 -4.95 -7.40 14.52
N LEU A 237 -4.20 -8.50 14.35
CA LEU A 237 -4.76 -9.82 14.03
C LEU A 237 -5.68 -10.35 15.13
N ASP A 238 -5.25 -10.28 16.38
CA ASP A 238 -6.03 -10.77 17.53
C ASP A 238 -7.12 -9.80 18.00
N GLY A 239 -7.16 -8.57 17.42
CA GLY A 239 -8.15 -7.54 17.70
C GLY A 239 -7.95 -6.82 19.05
N THR A 240 -6.81 -6.98 19.73
CA THR A 240 -6.47 -6.24 20.95
C THR A 240 -6.20 -4.77 20.65
N TYR A 241 -5.51 -4.46 19.53
CA TYR A 241 -5.40 -3.10 19.05
C TYR A 241 -6.71 -2.65 18.39
N LYS A 242 -7.38 -1.67 19.00
CA LYS A 242 -8.75 -1.30 18.61
C LYS A 242 -8.86 -0.43 17.38
N ILE A 243 -7.85 0.39 17.07
CA ILE A 243 -7.90 1.32 15.94
C ILE A 243 -7.41 0.60 14.67
N GLN A 244 -8.24 -0.29 14.13
CA GLN A 244 -7.94 -1.12 12.96
C GLN A 244 -9.08 -1.11 11.94
N ARG A 245 -8.78 -1.47 10.70
CA ARG A 245 -9.70 -1.40 9.57
C ARG A 245 -9.37 -2.40 8.48
N PRO A 246 -10.31 -2.70 7.55
CA PRO A 246 -10.01 -3.53 6.38
C PRO A 246 -9.28 -2.74 5.30
N PHE A 247 -8.42 -3.44 4.54
CA PHE A 247 -8.01 -3.10 3.20
C PHE A 247 -8.86 -3.89 2.21
N ASN A 248 -9.57 -3.19 1.34
CA ASN A 248 -10.55 -3.77 0.43
C ASN A 248 -10.21 -3.47 -1.03
N PHE A 249 -10.42 -4.47 -1.87
CA PHE A 249 -10.69 -4.30 -3.28
C PHE A 249 -12.18 -4.08 -3.47
N VAL A 250 -12.55 -3.06 -4.22
CA VAL A 250 -13.94 -2.68 -4.50
C VAL A 250 -14.20 -2.85 -5.99
N THR A 251 -15.17 -3.70 -6.33
CA THR A 251 -15.56 -4.00 -7.71
C THR A 251 -17.00 -3.62 -7.98
N ASN A 252 -17.34 -3.29 -9.23
CA ASN A 252 -18.68 -2.93 -9.64
C ASN A 252 -19.55 -4.18 -9.85
N ASP A 253 -20.71 -4.24 -9.20
CA ASP A 253 -21.61 -5.42 -9.23
C ASP A 253 -22.24 -5.69 -10.60
N SER A 254 -22.29 -4.68 -11.47
CA SER A 254 -22.87 -4.80 -12.81
C SER A 254 -21.85 -5.10 -13.91
N VAL A 255 -20.58 -5.25 -13.56
CA VAL A 255 -19.47 -5.55 -14.49
C VAL A 255 -18.94 -6.95 -14.22
N THR A 256 -18.93 -7.80 -15.24
CA THR A 256 -18.17 -9.05 -15.15
C THR A 256 -16.68 -8.72 -15.31
N PRO A 257 -15.83 -9.02 -14.33
CA PRO A 257 -14.39 -8.79 -14.45
C PRO A 257 -13.81 -9.47 -15.69
N SER A 258 -12.86 -8.85 -16.35
CA SER A 258 -12.06 -9.53 -17.37
C SER A 258 -11.24 -10.64 -16.72
N ASN A 259 -10.73 -11.57 -17.53
CA ASN A 259 -9.89 -12.65 -17.00
C ASN A 259 -8.65 -12.13 -16.27
N ALA A 260 -8.05 -11.03 -16.75
CA ALA A 260 -6.90 -10.39 -16.10
C ALA A 260 -7.28 -9.80 -14.73
N VAL A 261 -8.41 -9.10 -14.64
CA VAL A 261 -8.93 -8.53 -13.39
C VAL A 261 -9.24 -9.62 -12.38
N GLN A 262 -9.97 -10.67 -12.80
CA GLN A 262 -10.31 -11.78 -11.92
C GLN A 262 -9.07 -12.51 -11.41
N SER A 263 -8.11 -12.78 -12.31
CA SER A 263 -6.85 -13.44 -11.95
C SER A 263 -6.03 -12.61 -10.93
N PHE A 264 -6.02 -11.27 -11.07
CA PHE A 264 -5.34 -10.42 -10.08
C PHE A 264 -6.06 -10.43 -8.73
N ILE A 265 -7.39 -10.43 -8.71
CA ILE A 265 -8.18 -10.56 -7.45
C ILE A 265 -7.90 -11.91 -6.78
N ASP A 266 -7.93 -13.00 -7.56
CA ASP A 266 -7.66 -14.35 -7.05
C ASP A 266 -6.23 -14.46 -6.51
N PHE A 267 -5.25 -13.87 -7.20
CA PHE A 267 -3.88 -13.78 -6.71
C PHE A 267 -3.82 -13.01 -5.38
N ALA A 268 -4.37 -11.79 -5.31
CA ALA A 268 -4.30 -10.94 -4.13
C ALA A 268 -4.99 -11.53 -2.88
N THR A 269 -5.91 -12.49 -3.07
CA THR A 269 -6.61 -13.21 -2.01
C THR A 269 -6.05 -14.61 -1.75
N SER A 270 -4.98 -15.00 -2.44
CA SER A 270 -4.36 -16.31 -2.31
C SER A 270 -3.41 -16.41 -1.10
N ALA A 271 -3.08 -17.63 -0.71
CA ALA A 271 -2.05 -17.89 0.30
C ALA A 271 -0.64 -17.39 -0.14
N GLU A 272 -0.37 -17.37 -1.45
CA GLU A 272 0.87 -16.83 -2.01
C GLU A 272 0.99 -15.31 -1.72
N ALA A 273 -0.10 -14.56 -1.89
CA ALA A 273 -0.12 -13.12 -1.61
C ALA A 273 -0.10 -12.81 -0.11
N ALA A 274 -0.51 -13.74 0.75
CA ALA A 274 -0.53 -13.53 2.20
C ALA A 274 0.86 -13.17 2.76
N ASP A 275 1.92 -13.85 2.30
CA ASP A 275 3.28 -13.55 2.75
C ASP A 275 3.78 -12.20 2.22
N LEU A 276 3.38 -11.81 1.01
CA LEU A 276 3.68 -10.49 0.43
C LEU A 276 2.99 -9.36 1.20
N ILE A 277 1.72 -9.55 1.52
CA ILE A 277 0.91 -8.61 2.31
C ILE A 277 1.52 -8.42 3.70
N ARG A 278 1.94 -9.53 4.35
CA ARG A 278 2.62 -9.50 5.65
C ARG A 278 3.97 -8.78 5.56
N ALA A 279 4.78 -9.08 4.56
CA ALA A 279 6.05 -8.40 4.33
C ALA A 279 5.87 -6.89 4.07
N ALA A 280 4.74 -6.49 3.47
CA ALA A 280 4.37 -5.09 3.29
C ALA A 280 3.85 -4.43 4.60
N GLY A 281 3.69 -5.17 5.71
CA GLY A 281 3.31 -4.68 7.02
C GLY A 281 1.78 -4.59 7.24
N ALA A 282 0.99 -5.29 6.45
CA ALA A 282 -0.44 -5.46 6.68
C ALA A 282 -0.76 -6.92 7.08
N VAL A 283 -1.93 -7.15 7.66
CA VAL A 283 -2.34 -8.46 8.18
C VAL A 283 -3.21 -9.17 7.14
N PRO A 284 -2.73 -10.23 6.47
CA PRO A 284 -3.52 -10.93 5.47
C PRO A 284 -4.74 -11.63 6.06
N MET A 285 -5.76 -11.87 5.21
CA MET A 285 -7.00 -12.57 5.58
C MET A 285 -6.91 -14.10 5.44
N ALA A 286 -5.86 -14.62 4.78
CA ALA A 286 -5.66 -16.05 4.52
C ALA A 286 -4.75 -16.70 5.57
#